data_9f75a3db90419e1bac308318b0cd28c3
#
_entry.id   9f75a3db90419e1bac308318b0cd28c3
#
_cell.length_a   1.000
_cell.length_b   1.000
_cell.length_c   1.000
_cell.angle_alpha   90.00
_cell.angle_beta   90.00
_cell.angle_gamma   90.00
#
_symmetry.space_group_name_H-M   'P 1'
#
loop_
_entity.id
_entity.type
_entity.pdbx_description
1 polymer ?
#
loop_
_entity_poly.entity_id
_entity_poly.type
_entity_poly.pdbx_seq_one_letter_code
_entity_poly.pdbx_strand_id
1 'polypeptide(L)'
;MAKTTIAAIHGREILDSRGNPTVEVDVHLENGALGRAAVPSGASTGEHEAWELRDGDKKRYGGKGVTKAVANVNGKLAAAIKGWDARDQVKIDNRLIELDGSPNKKNLGANALLGVSLAVAHAAAAAESVSLFRYLGGKEARVLPVPMMNILNGGAHSDAPIDFQEFMIMPRGAPNFPEALRYGAEVFHALKNVLQDRHLSTAIGDEGGFAPNLKSAEDALETIAAAVKQAGYSLGKEIFIALDPASSEFFDCDRNAYVFKKSDGSQKSAAELVDYYAELCARFPIVSIEDGCAENDWDGWKRLTTRLGNKIQLVGDDLFVTNVKFLEKGIAEHVANSILIKVNQIGTLTETLATIELARKNNYTSVISHRSGETEDTTIADIAVATNAGQIKTGSLCRTDRVAKYNQLLRIAEELGDKAIYGGNVR
;
A
#
# COMPACT_ATOMS: atom_id res chain seq x y z
N MET A 1 35.37 2.56 -12.72
CA MET A 1 33.93 2.37 -12.53
C MET A 1 33.74 1.04 -11.83
N ALA A 2 32.95 0.99 -10.79
CA ALA A 2 32.61 -0.27 -10.13
C ALA A 2 31.94 -1.20 -11.16
N LYS A 3 32.27 -2.49 -11.16
CA LYS A 3 31.62 -3.47 -12.04
C LYS A 3 30.25 -3.78 -11.50
N THR A 4 29.22 -3.13 -12.02
CA THR A 4 27.82 -3.29 -11.66
C THR A 4 27.13 -4.44 -12.40
N THR A 5 27.93 -5.35 -12.96
CA THR A 5 27.46 -6.52 -13.68
C THR A 5 26.84 -7.54 -12.72
N ILE A 6 25.66 -8.06 -13.07
CA ILE A 6 24.95 -9.10 -12.31
C ILE A 6 25.74 -10.41 -12.41
N ALA A 7 26.33 -10.84 -11.32
CA ALA A 7 27.10 -12.09 -11.22
C ALA A 7 26.21 -13.31 -10.92
N ALA A 8 25.24 -13.15 -10.00
CA ALA A 8 24.33 -14.22 -9.61
C ALA A 8 23.00 -13.66 -9.11
N ILE A 9 21.95 -14.46 -9.26
CA ILE A 9 20.62 -14.20 -8.73
C ILE A 9 20.17 -15.46 -8.01
N HIS A 10 19.62 -15.28 -6.80
CA HIS A 10 19.13 -16.39 -5.99
C HIS A 10 17.79 -16.04 -5.36
N GLY A 11 16.76 -16.81 -5.71
CA GLY A 11 15.44 -16.74 -5.10
C GLY A 11 15.26 -17.82 -4.04
N ARG A 12 14.53 -17.49 -2.99
CA ARG A 12 14.11 -18.42 -1.93
C ARG A 12 12.69 -18.18 -1.50
N GLU A 13 12.10 -19.17 -0.86
CA GLU A 13 10.82 -19.05 -0.17
C GLU A 13 11.08 -18.61 1.27
N ILE A 14 10.38 -17.57 1.70
CA ILE A 14 10.34 -17.09 3.09
C ILE A 14 8.88 -17.03 3.57
N LEU A 15 8.62 -16.69 4.83
CA LEU A 15 7.28 -16.49 5.33
C LEU A 15 6.92 -15.00 5.39
N ASP A 16 5.69 -14.69 5.01
CA ASP A 16 5.11 -13.37 5.22
C ASP A 16 4.57 -13.20 6.65
N SER A 17 4.06 -12.01 6.98
CA SER A 17 3.51 -11.65 8.29
C SER A 17 2.29 -12.48 8.72
N ARG A 18 1.66 -13.20 7.78
CA ARG A 18 0.55 -14.13 8.03
C ARG A 18 0.99 -15.59 8.13
N GLY A 19 2.31 -15.85 8.02
CA GLY A 19 2.86 -17.21 7.99
C GLY A 19 2.64 -17.95 6.67
N ASN A 20 2.29 -17.23 5.60
CA ASN A 20 2.21 -17.81 4.25
C ASN A 20 3.55 -17.64 3.52
N PRO A 21 3.93 -18.59 2.65
CA PRO A 21 5.12 -18.45 1.83
C PRO A 21 5.06 -17.24 0.90
N THR A 22 6.20 -16.57 0.72
CA THR A 22 6.43 -15.55 -0.30
C THR A 22 7.85 -15.64 -0.85
N VAL A 23 8.13 -14.87 -1.91
CA VAL A 23 9.41 -14.88 -2.62
C VAL A 23 10.35 -13.84 -2.04
N GLU A 24 11.61 -14.22 -1.77
CA GLU A 24 12.73 -13.29 -1.54
C GLU A 24 13.82 -13.56 -2.56
N VAL A 25 14.45 -12.50 -3.07
CA VAL A 25 15.48 -12.56 -4.09
C VAL A 25 16.73 -11.81 -3.64
N ASP A 26 17.88 -12.44 -3.82
CA ASP A 26 19.21 -11.83 -3.74
C ASP A 26 19.79 -11.64 -5.13
N VAL A 27 20.34 -10.46 -5.40
CA VAL A 27 21.13 -10.14 -6.59
C VAL A 27 22.54 -9.77 -6.17
N HIS A 28 23.53 -10.53 -6.62
CA HIS A 28 24.95 -10.30 -6.37
C HIS A 28 25.61 -9.68 -7.61
N LEU A 29 26.38 -8.62 -7.41
CA LEU A 29 27.15 -7.98 -8.47
C LEU A 29 28.63 -8.40 -8.42
N GLU A 30 29.35 -8.25 -9.54
CA GLU A 30 30.77 -8.59 -9.65
C GLU A 30 31.68 -7.79 -8.70
N ASN A 31 31.25 -6.60 -8.27
CA ASN A 31 31.97 -5.80 -7.28
C ASN A 31 31.71 -6.20 -5.83
N GLY A 32 30.92 -7.25 -5.59
CA GLY A 32 30.55 -7.74 -4.26
C GLY A 32 29.30 -7.09 -3.66
N ALA A 33 28.68 -6.10 -4.31
CA ALA A 33 27.43 -5.51 -3.83
C ALA A 33 26.30 -6.55 -3.88
N LEU A 34 25.43 -6.50 -2.87
CA LEU A 34 24.27 -7.35 -2.70
C LEU A 34 23.00 -6.49 -2.64
N GLY A 35 22.01 -6.82 -3.43
CA GLY A 35 20.64 -6.33 -3.27
C GLY A 35 19.70 -7.47 -2.88
N ARG A 36 18.84 -7.21 -1.91
CA ARG A 36 17.80 -8.15 -1.44
C ARG A 36 16.46 -7.48 -1.46
N ALA A 37 15.44 -8.21 -1.88
CA ALA A 37 14.05 -7.77 -1.79
C ALA A 37 13.12 -8.94 -1.52
N ALA A 38 12.11 -8.72 -0.70
CA ALA A 38 11.04 -9.65 -0.42
C ALA A 38 9.69 -9.11 -0.92
N VAL A 39 8.89 -10.00 -1.48
CA VAL A 39 7.65 -9.63 -2.18
C VAL A 39 6.45 -9.68 -1.23
N PRO A 40 5.64 -8.62 -1.13
CA PRO A 40 4.40 -8.65 -0.37
C PRO A 40 3.29 -9.45 -1.07
N SER A 41 2.26 -9.85 -0.33
CA SER A 41 1.13 -10.64 -0.81
C SER A 41 -0.21 -10.13 -0.31
N GLY A 42 -1.21 -9.98 -1.17
CA GLY A 42 -2.56 -9.55 -0.79
C GLY A 42 -3.39 -10.65 -0.12
N ALA A 43 -4.38 -10.24 0.69
CA ALA A 43 -5.47 -11.11 1.16
C ALA A 43 -6.68 -10.99 0.22
N SER A 44 -7.19 -9.78 0.02
CA SER A 44 -8.08 -9.40 -1.06
C SER A 44 -7.24 -8.98 -2.27
N THR A 45 -7.67 -9.31 -3.47
CA THR A 45 -6.98 -8.96 -4.72
C THR A 45 -8.00 -8.44 -5.71
N GLY A 46 -7.75 -7.27 -6.29
CA GLY A 46 -8.54 -6.74 -7.39
C GLY A 46 -8.52 -7.70 -8.60
N GLU A 47 -9.60 -7.77 -9.34
CA GLU A 47 -9.78 -8.68 -10.48
C GLU A 47 -8.66 -8.54 -11.53
N HIS A 48 -8.12 -7.35 -11.65
CA HIS A 48 -7.15 -6.99 -12.70
C HIS A 48 -5.70 -6.93 -12.23
N GLU A 49 -5.39 -7.36 -11.01
CA GLU A 49 -4.01 -7.42 -10.51
C GLU A 49 -3.14 -8.39 -11.32
N ALA A 50 -1.86 -8.12 -11.35
CA ALA A 50 -0.88 -9.05 -11.89
C ALA A 50 -0.84 -10.36 -11.07
N TRP A 51 -0.62 -11.48 -11.75
CA TRP A 51 -0.82 -12.81 -11.20
C TRP A 51 0.28 -13.20 -10.21
N GLU A 52 -0.09 -13.42 -8.96
CA GLU A 52 0.78 -14.03 -7.96
C GLU A 52 0.82 -15.56 -8.20
N LEU A 53 1.99 -16.07 -8.59
CA LEU A 53 2.15 -17.51 -8.89
C LEU A 53 2.28 -18.30 -7.59
N ARG A 54 1.29 -19.13 -7.31
CA ARG A 54 1.23 -20.11 -6.22
C ARG A 54 1.33 -21.53 -6.75
N ASP A 55 1.87 -22.45 -5.93
CA ASP A 55 2.10 -23.85 -6.33
C ASP A 55 0.82 -24.65 -6.54
N GLY A 56 -0.22 -24.36 -5.74
CA GLY A 56 -1.50 -25.05 -5.78
C GLY A 56 -1.50 -26.43 -5.13
N ASP A 57 -0.35 -26.92 -4.64
CA ASP A 57 -0.25 -28.22 -3.95
C ASP A 57 -0.83 -28.11 -2.53
N LYS A 58 -2.03 -28.66 -2.36
CA LYS A 58 -2.74 -28.64 -1.07
C LYS A 58 -1.99 -29.34 0.08
N LYS A 59 -1.02 -30.22 -0.21
CA LYS A 59 -0.21 -30.91 0.78
C LYS A 59 0.89 -30.04 1.37
N ARG A 60 1.20 -28.89 0.70
CA ARG A 60 2.24 -27.98 1.11
C ARG A 60 1.66 -26.57 1.29
N TYR A 61 1.72 -26.03 2.51
CA TYR A 61 1.13 -24.72 2.88
C TYR A 61 -0.32 -24.51 2.40
N GLY A 62 -1.12 -25.58 2.36
CA GLY A 62 -2.51 -25.49 1.88
C GLY A 62 -2.66 -25.04 0.42
N GLY A 63 -1.63 -25.17 -0.40
CA GLY A 63 -1.59 -24.72 -1.80
C GLY A 63 -0.92 -23.35 -2.00
N LYS A 64 -0.54 -22.65 -0.93
CA LYS A 64 0.03 -21.30 -0.97
C LYS A 64 1.56 -21.27 -1.17
N GLY A 65 2.24 -22.42 -1.37
CA GLY A 65 3.68 -22.46 -1.67
C GLY A 65 4.05 -21.62 -2.89
N VAL A 66 5.32 -21.19 -2.99
CA VAL A 66 5.84 -20.35 -4.09
C VAL A 66 7.07 -20.96 -4.76
N THR A 67 7.25 -22.28 -4.64
CA THR A 67 8.43 -22.98 -5.21
C THR A 67 8.52 -22.86 -6.72
N LYS A 68 7.39 -22.78 -7.45
CA LYS A 68 7.37 -22.53 -8.89
C LYS A 68 7.90 -21.14 -9.24
N ALA A 69 7.48 -20.12 -8.49
CA ALA A 69 7.98 -18.76 -8.66
C ALA A 69 9.48 -18.68 -8.35
N VAL A 70 9.94 -19.30 -7.26
CA VAL A 70 11.36 -19.43 -6.89
C VAL A 70 12.15 -20.16 -7.99
N ALA A 71 11.63 -21.23 -8.56
CA ALA A 71 12.26 -21.93 -9.67
C ALA A 71 12.38 -21.04 -10.93
N ASN A 72 11.38 -20.21 -11.21
CA ASN A 72 11.45 -19.23 -12.31
C ASN A 72 12.53 -18.18 -12.06
N VAL A 73 12.67 -17.68 -10.82
CA VAL A 73 13.76 -16.75 -10.42
C VAL A 73 15.12 -17.41 -10.66
N ASN A 74 15.35 -18.62 -10.10
CA ASN A 74 16.64 -19.31 -10.14
C ASN A 74 17.00 -19.86 -11.53
N GLY A 75 16.02 -20.03 -12.39
CA GLY A 75 16.18 -20.55 -13.74
C GLY A 75 16.09 -19.48 -14.82
N LYS A 76 14.88 -19.31 -15.37
CA LYS A 76 14.62 -18.47 -16.55
C LYS A 76 15.01 -17.00 -16.37
N LEU A 77 14.60 -16.38 -15.23
CA LEU A 77 14.85 -14.97 -14.99
C LEU A 77 16.34 -14.71 -14.75
N ALA A 78 17.00 -15.50 -13.91
CA ALA A 78 18.42 -15.39 -13.66
C ALA A 78 19.26 -15.57 -14.93
N ALA A 79 18.95 -16.58 -15.74
CA ALA A 79 19.69 -16.85 -16.99
C ALA A 79 19.57 -15.70 -18.01
N ALA A 80 18.44 -15.00 -18.02
CA ALA A 80 18.15 -13.96 -19.00
C ALA A 80 18.87 -12.64 -18.78
N ILE A 81 19.24 -12.34 -17.54
CA ILE A 81 19.83 -11.04 -17.16
C ILE A 81 21.21 -11.15 -16.48
N LYS A 82 21.70 -12.38 -16.25
CA LYS A 82 23.08 -12.59 -15.79
C LYS A 82 24.06 -11.95 -16.77
N GLY A 83 25.04 -11.22 -16.26
CA GLY A 83 26.00 -10.49 -17.08
C GLY A 83 25.52 -9.10 -17.53
N TRP A 84 24.29 -8.69 -17.21
CA TRP A 84 23.79 -7.34 -17.51
C TRP A 84 24.22 -6.34 -16.43
N ASP A 85 24.25 -5.07 -16.78
CA ASP A 85 24.48 -3.99 -15.83
C ASP A 85 23.22 -3.76 -14.99
N ALA A 86 23.33 -3.87 -13.66
CA ALA A 86 22.21 -3.68 -12.74
C ALA A 86 21.61 -2.26 -12.78
N ARG A 87 22.35 -1.28 -13.32
CA ARG A 87 21.86 0.10 -13.49
C ARG A 87 20.86 0.26 -14.64
N ASP A 88 20.79 -0.72 -15.54
CA ASP A 88 19.86 -0.72 -16.67
C ASP A 88 18.46 -1.21 -16.27
N GLN A 89 17.90 -0.68 -15.15
CA GLN A 89 16.64 -1.15 -14.55
C GLN A 89 15.51 -1.32 -15.57
N VAL A 90 15.26 -0.30 -16.39
CA VAL A 90 14.17 -0.34 -17.39
C VAL A 90 14.38 -1.47 -18.41
N LYS A 91 15.60 -1.66 -18.86
CA LYS A 91 15.94 -2.73 -19.81
C LYS A 91 15.76 -4.12 -19.17
N ILE A 92 16.16 -4.25 -17.92
CA ILE A 92 16.02 -5.49 -17.15
C ILE A 92 14.51 -5.80 -16.98
N ASP A 93 13.73 -4.87 -16.45
CA ASP A 93 12.30 -5.07 -16.22
C ASP A 93 11.54 -5.40 -17.52
N ASN A 94 11.83 -4.69 -18.60
CA ASN A 94 11.26 -5.01 -19.92
C ASN A 94 11.63 -6.42 -20.37
N ARG A 95 12.87 -6.87 -20.13
CA ARG A 95 13.27 -8.25 -20.46
C ARG A 95 12.50 -9.28 -19.63
N LEU A 96 12.28 -9.03 -18.34
CA LEU A 96 11.47 -9.91 -17.49
C LEU A 96 10.02 -10.00 -17.98
N ILE A 97 9.43 -8.88 -18.37
CA ILE A 97 8.06 -8.81 -18.92
C ILE A 97 7.96 -9.58 -20.24
N GLU A 98 8.91 -9.38 -21.16
CA GLU A 98 8.98 -10.11 -22.43
C GLU A 98 9.08 -11.63 -22.23
N LEU A 99 9.85 -12.08 -21.25
CA LEU A 99 10.02 -13.50 -20.92
C LEU A 99 8.73 -14.14 -20.41
N ASP A 100 7.96 -13.39 -19.62
CA ASP A 100 6.64 -13.85 -19.19
C ASP A 100 5.68 -13.92 -20.39
N GLY A 101 5.63 -12.88 -21.22
CA GLY A 101 4.87 -12.79 -22.45
C GLY A 101 3.36 -12.77 -22.28
N SER A 102 2.84 -12.72 -21.03
CA SER A 102 1.40 -12.58 -20.76
C SER A 102 1.05 -11.18 -20.23
N PRO A 103 -0.18 -10.68 -20.46
CA PRO A 103 -0.56 -9.33 -20.05
C PRO A 103 -0.51 -9.11 -18.54
N ASN A 104 -0.75 -10.14 -17.73
CA ASN A 104 -0.82 -10.10 -16.28
C ASN A 104 0.27 -10.93 -15.57
N LYS A 105 1.35 -11.27 -16.26
CA LYS A 105 2.51 -12.00 -15.72
C LYS A 105 2.19 -13.41 -15.17
N LYS A 106 1.17 -14.08 -15.72
CA LYS A 106 0.70 -15.39 -15.23
C LYS A 106 1.64 -16.55 -15.51
N ASN A 107 2.56 -16.44 -16.49
CA ASN A 107 3.40 -17.54 -16.91
C ASN A 107 4.61 -17.76 -15.99
N LEU A 108 5.22 -16.68 -15.49
CA LEU A 108 6.37 -16.75 -14.59
C LEU A 108 6.01 -16.27 -13.16
N GLY A 109 4.96 -15.48 -13.02
CA GLY A 109 4.48 -14.92 -11.77
C GLY A 109 4.98 -13.51 -11.52
N ALA A 110 4.06 -12.57 -11.25
CA ALA A 110 4.40 -11.20 -10.90
C ALA A 110 5.29 -11.13 -9.65
N ASN A 111 5.10 -12.05 -8.69
CA ASN A 111 5.94 -12.18 -7.50
C ASN A 111 7.39 -12.55 -7.85
N ALA A 112 7.63 -13.42 -8.82
CA ALA A 112 8.98 -13.75 -9.28
C ALA A 112 9.64 -12.55 -9.99
N LEU A 113 8.91 -11.87 -10.88
CA LEU A 113 9.41 -10.72 -11.60
C LEU A 113 9.74 -9.57 -10.64
N LEU A 114 8.82 -9.26 -9.72
CA LEU A 114 8.99 -8.17 -8.75
C LEU A 114 10.18 -8.39 -7.84
N GLY A 115 10.34 -9.61 -7.30
CA GLY A 115 11.48 -9.93 -6.45
C GLY A 115 12.82 -9.65 -7.13
N VAL A 116 12.95 -10.04 -8.40
CA VAL A 116 14.16 -9.74 -9.20
C VAL A 116 14.30 -8.24 -9.45
N SER A 117 13.23 -7.57 -9.89
CA SER A 117 13.23 -6.14 -10.22
C SER A 117 13.67 -5.28 -9.04
N LEU A 118 13.11 -5.49 -7.85
CA LEU A 118 13.47 -4.74 -6.65
C LEU A 118 14.88 -5.07 -6.15
N ALA A 119 15.27 -6.35 -6.15
CA ALA A 119 16.60 -6.75 -5.72
C ALA A 119 17.70 -6.17 -6.62
N VAL A 120 17.45 -6.04 -7.93
CA VAL A 120 18.36 -5.35 -8.87
C VAL A 120 18.55 -3.89 -8.49
N ALA A 121 17.46 -3.17 -8.18
CA ALA A 121 17.54 -1.76 -7.75
C ALA A 121 18.36 -1.60 -6.46
N HIS A 122 18.13 -2.49 -5.47
CA HIS A 122 18.92 -2.51 -4.24
C HIS A 122 20.40 -2.80 -4.50
N ALA A 123 20.71 -3.75 -5.38
CA ALA A 123 22.10 -4.07 -5.73
C ALA A 123 22.82 -2.89 -6.42
N ALA A 124 22.12 -2.21 -7.33
CA ALA A 124 22.64 -1.03 -8.00
C ALA A 124 22.89 0.13 -7.03
N ALA A 125 21.95 0.41 -6.13
CA ALA A 125 22.12 1.43 -5.09
C ALA A 125 23.31 1.12 -4.16
N ALA A 126 23.44 -0.14 -3.71
CA ALA A 126 24.54 -0.61 -2.90
C ALA A 126 25.90 -0.48 -3.63
N ALA A 127 25.95 -0.80 -4.93
CA ALA A 127 27.14 -0.66 -5.74
C ALA A 127 27.62 0.79 -5.88
N GLU A 128 26.69 1.74 -5.86
CA GLU A 128 26.98 3.18 -5.88
C GLU A 128 27.16 3.79 -4.48
N SER A 129 27.04 2.96 -3.43
CA SER A 129 27.15 3.37 -2.02
C SER A 129 26.20 4.51 -1.64
N VAL A 130 24.96 4.45 -2.15
CA VAL A 130 23.88 5.38 -1.84
C VAL A 130 22.66 4.63 -1.32
N SER A 131 21.81 5.30 -0.54
CA SER A 131 20.50 4.77 -0.13
C SER A 131 19.58 4.56 -1.33
N LEU A 132 18.64 3.61 -1.25
CA LEU A 132 17.74 3.30 -2.37
C LEU A 132 16.92 4.51 -2.79
N PHE A 133 16.37 5.27 -1.83
CA PHE A 133 15.59 6.46 -2.20
C PHE A 133 16.42 7.51 -2.95
N ARG A 134 17.72 7.64 -2.64
CA ARG A 134 18.65 8.51 -3.37
C ARG A 134 18.97 7.98 -4.75
N TYR A 135 19.16 6.68 -4.87
CA TYR A 135 19.41 6.04 -6.15
C TYR A 135 18.25 6.24 -7.12
N LEU A 136 17.01 6.05 -6.64
CA LEU A 136 15.82 6.16 -7.47
C LEU A 136 15.39 7.61 -7.74
N GLY A 137 15.43 8.48 -6.74
CA GLY A 137 14.86 9.83 -6.80
C GLY A 137 15.89 10.97 -6.89
N GLY A 138 17.19 10.64 -6.79
CA GLY A 138 18.26 11.62 -6.89
C GLY A 138 18.23 12.70 -5.80
N LYS A 139 18.73 13.89 -6.13
CA LYS A 139 18.85 15.02 -5.17
C LYS A 139 17.50 15.64 -4.78
N GLU A 140 16.48 15.48 -5.60
CA GLU A 140 15.14 16.04 -5.37
C GLU A 140 14.26 15.16 -4.47
N ALA A 141 14.68 13.93 -4.17
CA ALA A 141 14.02 13.04 -3.23
C ALA A 141 14.20 13.54 -1.80
N ARG A 142 13.20 14.24 -1.24
CA ARG A 142 13.28 14.88 0.08
C ARG A 142 11.96 15.02 0.83
N VAL A 143 10.84 14.56 0.22
CA VAL A 143 9.53 14.65 0.85
C VAL A 143 9.27 13.38 1.66
N LEU A 144 9.21 13.51 2.98
CA LEU A 144 8.77 12.46 3.89
C LEU A 144 7.24 12.39 3.86
N PRO A 145 6.67 11.21 3.62
CA PRO A 145 5.24 11.05 3.43
C PRO A 145 4.45 11.23 4.72
N VAL A 146 3.23 11.76 4.62
CA VAL A 146 2.22 11.65 5.68
C VAL A 146 1.79 10.20 5.79
N PRO A 147 1.91 9.56 6.96
CA PRO A 147 1.45 8.20 7.14
C PRO A 147 -0.07 8.15 7.30
N MET A 148 -0.70 7.20 6.62
CA MET A 148 -2.09 6.78 6.78
C MET A 148 -2.06 5.51 7.63
N MET A 149 -2.34 5.64 8.93
CA MET A 149 -2.11 4.59 9.92
C MET A 149 -3.43 3.88 10.24
N ASN A 150 -3.59 2.63 9.80
CA ASN A 150 -4.78 1.82 10.08
C ASN A 150 -4.83 1.42 11.55
N ILE A 151 -5.67 2.08 12.36
CA ILE A 151 -5.75 1.85 13.81
C ILE A 151 -6.98 1.06 14.25
N LEU A 152 -8.04 1.01 13.42
CA LEU A 152 -9.25 0.20 13.64
C LEU A 152 -9.64 -0.54 12.37
N ASN A 153 -9.96 -1.82 12.51
CA ASN A 153 -10.34 -2.71 11.43
C ASN A 153 -11.82 -3.13 11.53
N GLY A 154 -12.45 -3.23 10.39
CA GLY A 154 -13.75 -3.85 10.17
C GLY A 154 -13.73 -4.71 8.90
N GLY A 155 -14.83 -4.80 8.17
CA GLY A 155 -14.92 -5.48 6.88
C GLY A 155 -14.31 -6.89 6.90
N ALA A 156 -13.57 -7.23 5.87
CA ALA A 156 -12.87 -8.52 5.77
C ALA A 156 -11.72 -8.68 6.78
N HIS A 157 -11.25 -7.58 7.38
CA HIS A 157 -10.13 -7.59 8.35
C HIS A 157 -10.55 -7.82 9.81
N SER A 158 -11.85 -8.01 10.09
CA SER A 158 -12.39 -8.18 11.44
C SER A 158 -13.69 -8.97 11.44
N ASP A 159 -13.99 -9.66 12.53
CA ASP A 159 -15.31 -10.28 12.78
C ASP A 159 -16.34 -9.26 13.29
N ALA A 160 -15.94 -7.99 13.49
CA ALA A 160 -16.85 -6.93 13.95
C ALA A 160 -18.02 -6.69 12.98
N PRO A 161 -19.20 -6.27 13.49
CA PRO A 161 -20.36 -5.96 12.66
C PRO A 161 -20.24 -4.58 12.00
N ILE A 162 -19.13 -4.34 11.29
CA ILE A 162 -18.82 -3.13 10.54
C ILE A 162 -18.44 -3.54 9.13
N ASP A 163 -19.05 -2.93 8.11
CA ASP A 163 -18.78 -3.25 6.72
C ASP A 163 -17.53 -2.56 6.19
N PHE A 164 -17.19 -1.36 6.64
CA PHE A 164 -15.98 -0.66 6.26
C PHE A 164 -14.74 -1.36 6.81
N GLN A 165 -13.71 -1.50 5.95
CA GLN A 165 -12.56 -2.34 6.24
C GLN A 165 -11.51 -1.67 7.12
N GLU A 166 -11.18 -0.38 6.87
CA GLU A 166 -10.11 0.31 7.58
C GLU A 166 -10.48 1.73 7.98
N PHE A 167 -10.10 2.08 9.22
CA PHE A 167 -10.20 3.43 9.75
C PHE A 167 -8.81 3.90 10.14
N MET A 168 -8.30 4.89 9.42
CA MET A 168 -6.94 5.37 9.51
C MET A 168 -6.88 6.76 10.12
N ILE A 169 -5.80 7.05 10.86
CA ILE A 169 -5.42 8.40 11.25
C ILE A 169 -4.29 8.93 10.38
N MET A 170 -4.30 10.23 10.14
CA MET A 170 -3.29 10.96 9.40
C MET A 170 -2.79 12.15 10.22
N PRO A 171 -1.57 12.11 10.78
CA PRO A 171 -1.02 13.21 11.58
C PRO A 171 -0.48 14.37 10.69
N ARG A 172 -1.35 14.94 9.85
CA ARG A 172 -1.01 15.98 8.87
C ARG A 172 -0.53 17.28 9.52
N GLY A 173 -0.98 17.56 10.74
CA GLY A 173 -0.61 18.77 11.48
C GLY A 173 0.70 18.67 12.24
N ALA A 174 1.42 17.54 12.15
CA ALA A 174 2.73 17.38 12.77
C ALA A 174 3.79 18.24 12.03
N PRO A 175 4.80 18.77 12.76
CA PRO A 175 5.81 19.64 12.15
C PRO A 175 6.84 18.88 11.30
N ASN A 176 7.00 17.58 11.51
CA ASN A 176 7.95 16.71 10.80
C ASN A 176 7.52 15.24 10.94
N PHE A 177 8.20 14.35 10.23
CA PHE A 177 7.86 12.92 10.23
C PHE A 177 8.09 12.25 11.60
N PRO A 178 9.20 12.45 12.35
CA PRO A 178 9.36 11.90 13.69
C PRO A 178 8.21 12.27 14.63
N GLU A 179 7.76 13.52 14.63
CA GLU A 179 6.61 13.96 15.43
C GLU A 179 5.30 13.36 14.93
N ALA A 180 5.12 13.22 13.62
CA ALA A 180 3.96 12.52 13.06
C ALA A 180 3.86 11.07 13.54
N LEU A 181 4.99 10.37 13.58
CA LEU A 181 5.05 9.01 14.10
C LEU A 181 4.75 8.96 15.59
N ARG A 182 5.28 9.91 16.37
CA ARG A 182 4.98 10.06 17.81
C ARG A 182 3.47 10.28 18.03
N TYR A 183 2.86 11.24 17.31
CA TYR A 183 1.42 11.51 17.40
C TYR A 183 0.59 10.25 17.16
N GLY A 184 0.92 9.52 16.09
CA GLY A 184 0.26 8.25 15.78
C GLY A 184 0.39 7.22 16.90
N ALA A 185 1.60 7.03 17.44
CA ALA A 185 1.85 6.07 18.52
C ALA A 185 1.08 6.42 19.80
N GLU A 186 1.06 7.69 20.18
CA GLU A 186 0.33 8.16 21.37
C GLU A 186 -1.19 7.99 21.19
N VAL A 187 -1.74 8.30 20.00
CA VAL A 187 -3.16 8.05 19.69
C VAL A 187 -3.47 6.55 19.69
N PHE A 188 -2.59 5.70 19.14
CA PHE A 188 -2.76 4.25 19.15
C PHE A 188 -2.82 3.69 20.58
N HIS A 189 -1.95 4.16 21.49
CA HIS A 189 -1.97 3.75 22.89
C HIS A 189 -3.21 4.30 23.64
N ALA A 190 -3.61 5.54 23.37
CA ALA A 190 -4.85 6.10 23.92
C ALA A 190 -6.08 5.31 23.44
N LEU A 191 -6.10 4.92 22.16
CA LEU A 191 -7.19 4.08 21.61
C LEU A 191 -7.29 2.73 22.34
N LYS A 192 -6.16 2.11 22.67
CA LYS A 192 -6.16 0.89 23.48
C LYS A 192 -6.87 1.10 24.81
N ASN A 193 -6.57 2.21 25.50
CA ASN A 193 -7.20 2.53 26.79
C ASN A 193 -8.72 2.78 26.60
N VAL A 194 -9.12 3.57 25.61
CA VAL A 194 -10.55 3.82 25.28
C VAL A 194 -11.31 2.52 25.04
N LEU A 195 -10.70 1.56 24.31
CA LEU A 195 -11.31 0.25 24.06
C LEU A 195 -11.44 -0.58 25.36
N GLN A 196 -10.40 -0.57 26.20
CA GLN A 196 -10.42 -1.27 27.50
C GLN A 196 -11.49 -0.70 28.43
N ASP A 197 -11.61 0.63 28.53
CA ASP A 197 -12.64 1.30 29.34
C ASP A 197 -14.05 0.96 28.88
N ARG A 198 -14.22 0.69 27.59
CA ARG A 198 -15.48 0.22 26.99
C ARG A 198 -15.65 -1.31 27.06
N HIS A 199 -14.75 -2.04 27.67
CA HIS A 199 -14.71 -3.51 27.73
C HIS A 199 -14.71 -4.18 26.34
N LEU A 200 -14.05 -3.54 25.36
CA LEU A 200 -13.89 -4.04 24.00
C LEU A 200 -12.54 -4.73 23.82
N SER A 201 -12.46 -5.62 22.83
CA SER A 201 -11.22 -6.32 22.46
C SER A 201 -10.13 -5.36 22.03
N THR A 202 -8.91 -5.60 22.50
CA THR A 202 -7.68 -4.95 22.02
C THR A 202 -6.80 -5.92 21.24
N ALA A 203 -7.36 -7.01 20.72
CA ALA A 203 -6.70 -7.86 19.73
C ALA A 203 -6.45 -7.07 18.44
N ILE A 204 -5.33 -7.39 17.79
CA ILE A 204 -4.90 -6.71 16.57
C ILE A 204 -5.12 -7.59 15.34
N GLY A 205 -5.50 -6.96 14.24
CA GLY A 205 -5.61 -7.60 12.93
C GLY A 205 -4.27 -7.74 12.21
N ASP A 206 -4.33 -8.20 10.97
CA ASP A 206 -3.15 -8.47 10.12
C ASP A 206 -2.27 -7.24 9.88
N GLU A 207 -2.84 -6.06 9.90
CA GLU A 207 -2.14 -4.78 9.68
C GLU A 207 -1.78 -4.03 10.96
N GLY A 208 -1.99 -4.66 12.13
CA GLY A 208 -1.61 -4.12 13.43
C GLY A 208 -2.63 -3.16 14.06
N GLY A 209 -3.71 -2.79 13.39
CA GLY A 209 -4.84 -2.05 13.96
C GLY A 209 -5.70 -2.94 14.86
N PHE A 210 -6.42 -2.34 15.83
CA PHE A 210 -7.33 -3.08 16.69
C PHE A 210 -8.55 -3.59 15.91
N ALA A 211 -9.10 -4.72 16.33
CA ALA A 211 -10.30 -5.34 15.75
C ALA A 211 -11.39 -5.51 16.83
N PRO A 212 -11.92 -4.42 17.41
CA PRO A 212 -12.95 -4.46 18.44
C PRO A 212 -14.33 -4.70 17.83
N ASN A 213 -15.24 -5.26 18.61
CA ASN A 213 -16.63 -5.44 18.19
C ASN A 213 -17.44 -4.13 18.36
N LEU A 214 -17.18 -3.15 17.47
CA LEU A 214 -17.90 -1.89 17.39
C LEU A 214 -19.19 -2.04 16.55
N LYS A 215 -20.15 -1.15 16.74
CA LYS A 215 -21.52 -1.32 16.21
C LYS A 215 -21.72 -0.77 14.79
N SER A 216 -20.95 0.23 14.41
CA SER A 216 -21.08 0.91 13.11
C SER A 216 -19.80 1.68 12.75
N ALA A 217 -19.74 2.21 11.54
CA ALA A 217 -18.66 3.11 11.11
C ALA A 217 -18.61 4.38 11.98
N GLU A 218 -19.78 4.92 12.36
CA GLU A 218 -19.86 6.09 13.25
C GLU A 218 -19.28 5.78 14.64
N ASP A 219 -19.59 4.61 15.21
CA ASP A 219 -19.05 4.19 16.51
C ASP A 219 -17.51 4.06 16.45
N ALA A 220 -16.97 3.59 15.32
CA ALA A 220 -15.53 3.55 15.09
C ALA A 220 -14.93 4.97 15.03
N LEU A 221 -15.56 5.87 14.29
CA LEU A 221 -15.11 7.27 14.15
C LEU A 221 -15.18 8.03 15.49
N GLU A 222 -16.24 7.84 16.26
CA GLU A 222 -16.39 8.42 17.61
C GLU A 222 -15.33 7.85 18.58
N THR A 223 -15.02 6.57 18.48
CA THR A 223 -13.98 5.92 19.28
C THR A 223 -12.58 6.48 18.96
N ILE A 224 -12.29 6.72 17.68
CA ILE A 224 -11.06 7.39 17.25
C ILE A 224 -11.02 8.84 17.77
N ALA A 225 -12.12 9.58 17.67
CA ALA A 225 -12.20 10.95 18.17
C ALA A 225 -11.93 11.03 19.67
N ALA A 226 -12.48 10.09 20.46
CA ALA A 226 -12.20 9.97 21.88
C ALA A 226 -10.72 9.69 22.15
N ALA A 227 -10.09 8.78 21.38
CA ALA A 227 -8.68 8.43 21.53
C ALA A 227 -7.75 9.62 21.19
N VAL A 228 -8.03 10.35 20.12
CA VAL A 228 -7.28 11.55 19.73
C VAL A 228 -7.35 12.61 20.83
N LYS A 229 -8.55 12.83 21.39
CA LYS A 229 -8.74 13.76 22.53
C LYS A 229 -8.00 13.30 23.77
N GLN A 230 -8.05 12.01 24.10
CA GLN A 230 -7.36 11.42 25.27
C GLN A 230 -5.83 11.52 25.11
N ALA A 231 -5.31 11.39 23.91
CA ALA A 231 -3.90 11.59 23.60
C ALA A 231 -3.45 13.06 23.66
N GLY A 232 -4.38 14.01 23.82
CA GLY A 232 -4.10 15.44 23.92
C GLY A 232 -4.00 16.16 22.58
N TYR A 233 -4.45 15.55 21.48
CA TYR A 233 -4.43 16.13 20.14
C TYR A 233 -5.80 16.65 19.71
N SER A 234 -5.79 17.52 18.70
CA SER A 234 -6.98 18.14 18.11
C SER A 234 -7.33 17.44 16.78
N LEU A 235 -8.48 16.77 16.77
CA LEU A 235 -9.02 16.17 15.54
C LEU A 235 -9.43 17.28 14.56
N GLY A 236 -9.03 17.17 13.30
CA GLY A 236 -9.23 18.19 12.27
C GLY A 236 -8.20 19.31 12.24
N LYS A 237 -7.17 19.24 13.11
CA LYS A 237 -6.04 20.21 13.12
C LYS A 237 -4.70 19.48 13.10
N GLU A 238 -4.46 18.59 14.04
CA GLU A 238 -3.23 17.81 14.17
C GLU A 238 -3.40 16.42 13.55
N ILE A 239 -4.53 15.78 13.84
CA ILE A 239 -4.90 14.45 13.35
C ILE A 239 -6.14 14.59 12.45
N PHE A 240 -6.09 13.91 11.31
CA PHE A 240 -7.20 13.77 10.37
C PHE A 240 -7.54 12.29 10.19
N ILE A 241 -8.66 11.99 9.54
CA ILE A 241 -9.16 10.64 9.32
C ILE A 241 -9.09 10.30 7.84
N ALA A 242 -8.72 9.05 7.54
CA ALA A 242 -8.90 8.44 6.24
C ALA A 242 -9.68 7.13 6.40
N LEU A 243 -10.47 6.79 5.39
CA LEU A 243 -11.28 5.57 5.33
C LEU A 243 -10.84 4.71 4.15
N ASP A 244 -10.92 3.41 4.35
CA ASP A 244 -10.96 2.42 3.28
C ASP A 244 -12.17 1.52 3.50
N PRO A 245 -13.31 1.82 2.86
CA PRO A 245 -14.47 0.96 2.89
C PRO A 245 -14.26 -0.40 2.23
N ALA A 246 -13.38 -0.50 1.23
CA ALA A 246 -13.23 -1.65 0.35
C ALA A 246 -14.58 -2.07 -0.26
N SER A 247 -15.24 -1.13 -0.93
CA SER A 247 -16.67 -1.24 -1.28
C SER A 247 -17.01 -2.40 -2.21
N SER A 248 -16.04 -2.95 -2.94
CA SER A 248 -16.23 -4.17 -3.74
C SER A 248 -16.66 -5.37 -2.88
N GLU A 249 -16.23 -5.46 -1.61
CA GLU A 249 -16.52 -6.57 -0.70
C GLU A 249 -18.02 -6.65 -0.29
N PHE A 250 -18.71 -5.53 -0.32
CA PHE A 250 -20.13 -5.47 0.01
C PHE A 250 -21.03 -5.01 -1.15
N PHE A 251 -20.49 -4.94 -2.36
CA PHE A 251 -21.28 -4.71 -3.57
C PHE A 251 -21.93 -6.00 -4.05
N ASP A 252 -23.23 -5.96 -4.29
CA ASP A 252 -24.03 -7.05 -4.84
C ASP A 252 -24.33 -6.74 -6.32
N CYS A 253 -23.64 -7.44 -7.22
CA CYS A 253 -23.77 -7.22 -8.66
C CYS A 253 -25.17 -7.54 -9.19
N ASP A 254 -25.86 -8.54 -8.62
CA ASP A 254 -27.20 -8.95 -9.08
C ASP A 254 -28.26 -7.89 -8.73
N ARG A 255 -28.06 -7.22 -7.59
CA ARG A 255 -28.95 -6.15 -7.10
C ARG A 255 -28.52 -4.77 -7.54
N ASN A 256 -27.31 -4.63 -8.06
CA ASN A 256 -26.65 -3.37 -8.33
C ASN A 256 -26.70 -2.42 -7.12
N ALA A 257 -26.36 -2.94 -5.94
CA ALA A 257 -26.49 -2.24 -4.68
C ALA A 257 -25.38 -2.62 -3.69
N TYR A 258 -25.07 -1.71 -2.79
CA TYR A 258 -24.15 -1.92 -1.67
C TYR A 258 -24.93 -2.45 -0.47
N VAL A 259 -24.62 -3.67 -0.02
CA VAL A 259 -25.35 -4.38 1.05
C VAL A 259 -24.50 -4.45 2.30
N PHE A 260 -24.93 -3.79 3.36
CA PHE A 260 -24.24 -3.71 4.64
C PHE A 260 -24.46 -4.99 5.45
N LYS A 261 -23.92 -6.12 4.96
CA LYS A 261 -24.20 -7.49 5.45
C LYS A 261 -23.74 -7.72 6.88
N LYS A 262 -22.68 -7.03 7.33
CA LYS A 262 -22.10 -7.22 8.65
C LYS A 262 -22.79 -6.37 9.71
N SER A 263 -23.27 -5.18 9.36
CA SER A 263 -23.90 -4.26 10.30
C SER A 263 -25.43 -4.49 10.39
N ASP A 264 -26.21 -3.83 9.61
CA ASP A 264 -27.69 -3.77 9.76
C ASP A 264 -28.47 -4.43 8.62
N GLY A 265 -27.81 -4.95 7.61
CA GLY A 265 -28.41 -5.53 6.42
C GLY A 265 -29.03 -4.51 5.46
N SER A 266 -28.83 -3.21 5.69
CA SER A 266 -29.34 -2.17 4.82
C SER A 266 -28.71 -2.24 3.42
N GLN A 267 -29.48 -1.77 2.43
CA GLN A 267 -29.02 -1.70 1.05
C GLN A 267 -28.98 -0.23 0.63
N LYS A 268 -27.94 0.14 -0.08
CA LYS A 268 -27.76 1.48 -0.63
C LYS A 268 -27.45 1.39 -2.12
N SER A 269 -28.11 2.20 -2.92
CA SER A 269 -27.63 2.53 -4.26
C SER A 269 -26.30 3.31 -4.19
N ALA A 270 -25.58 3.42 -5.29
CA ALA A 270 -24.37 4.24 -5.36
C ALA A 270 -24.63 5.70 -4.91
N ALA A 271 -25.78 6.26 -5.25
CA ALA A 271 -26.16 7.62 -4.86
C ALA A 271 -26.31 7.74 -3.33
N GLU A 272 -27.03 6.82 -2.70
CA GLU A 272 -27.24 6.79 -1.24
C GLU A 272 -25.93 6.52 -0.49
N LEU A 273 -25.03 5.69 -1.03
CA LEU A 273 -23.70 5.46 -0.45
C LEU A 273 -22.85 6.73 -0.50
N VAL A 274 -22.87 7.45 -1.63
CA VAL A 274 -22.15 8.73 -1.78
C VAL A 274 -22.69 9.79 -0.82
N ASP A 275 -24.03 9.87 -0.62
CA ASP A 275 -24.61 10.78 0.37
C ASP A 275 -24.23 10.39 1.79
N TYR A 276 -24.18 9.10 2.12
CA TYR A 276 -23.69 8.62 3.41
C TYR A 276 -22.23 9.05 3.67
N TYR A 277 -21.34 8.93 2.69
CA TYR A 277 -19.98 9.47 2.84
C TYR A 277 -19.97 10.98 3.05
N ALA A 278 -20.83 11.72 2.34
CA ALA A 278 -20.92 13.16 2.51
C ALA A 278 -21.38 13.56 3.92
N GLU A 279 -22.31 12.80 4.53
CA GLU A 279 -22.74 12.97 5.91
C GLU A 279 -21.60 12.68 6.91
N LEU A 280 -20.85 11.59 6.71
CA LEU A 280 -19.69 11.27 7.56
C LEU A 280 -18.63 12.39 7.47
N CYS A 281 -18.32 12.87 6.26
CA CYS A 281 -17.37 13.98 6.05
C CYS A 281 -17.85 15.32 6.65
N ALA A 282 -19.15 15.52 6.80
CA ALA A 282 -19.69 16.71 7.46
C ALA A 282 -19.55 16.66 9.00
N ARG A 283 -19.51 15.45 9.57
CA ARG A 283 -19.42 15.22 11.01
C ARG A 283 -18.00 15.02 11.50
N PHE A 284 -17.14 14.43 10.68
CA PHE A 284 -15.76 14.08 11.03
C PHE A 284 -14.78 14.67 10.01
N PRO A 285 -13.54 15.02 10.40
CA PRO A 285 -12.54 15.56 9.49
C PRO A 285 -11.91 14.46 8.63
N ILE A 286 -12.74 13.79 7.82
CA ILE A 286 -12.32 12.79 6.85
C ILE A 286 -11.74 13.53 5.64
N VAL A 287 -10.49 13.24 5.30
CA VAL A 287 -9.75 13.90 4.22
C VAL A 287 -9.40 12.95 3.07
N SER A 288 -9.66 11.65 3.24
CA SER A 288 -9.40 10.64 2.20
C SER A 288 -10.36 9.47 2.32
N ILE A 289 -10.88 9.00 1.18
CA ILE A 289 -11.65 7.75 1.06
C ILE A 289 -11.01 6.93 -0.05
N GLU A 290 -10.58 5.72 0.29
CA GLU A 290 -10.08 4.71 -0.64
C GLU A 290 -11.21 3.75 -1.00
N ASP A 291 -11.31 3.36 -2.27
CA ASP A 291 -12.31 2.43 -2.81
C ASP A 291 -13.73 2.66 -2.28
N GLY A 292 -14.15 3.93 -2.36
CA GLY A 292 -15.48 4.36 -1.93
C GLY A 292 -16.63 3.82 -2.78
N CYS A 293 -16.36 3.24 -3.96
CA CYS A 293 -17.27 2.48 -4.78
C CYS A 293 -16.59 1.21 -5.28
N ALA A 294 -17.35 0.22 -5.70
CA ALA A 294 -16.83 -1.03 -6.25
C ALA A 294 -15.97 -0.79 -7.50
N GLU A 295 -14.97 -1.63 -7.75
CA GLU A 295 -14.00 -1.50 -8.84
C GLU A 295 -14.63 -1.43 -10.24
N ASN A 296 -15.81 -2.03 -10.42
CA ASN A 296 -16.55 -2.05 -11.67
C ASN A 296 -17.70 -1.01 -11.73
N ASP A 297 -17.99 -0.29 -10.63
CA ASP A 297 -19.06 0.73 -10.57
C ASP A 297 -18.51 2.13 -10.96
N TRP A 298 -18.13 2.29 -12.23
CA TRP A 298 -17.58 3.55 -12.76
C TRP A 298 -18.56 4.72 -12.67
N ASP A 299 -19.86 4.47 -12.75
CA ASP A 299 -20.88 5.52 -12.59
C ASP A 299 -21.02 5.96 -11.13
N GLY A 300 -20.93 5.04 -10.17
CA GLY A 300 -20.80 5.35 -8.76
C GLY A 300 -19.57 6.20 -8.46
N TRP A 301 -18.42 5.83 -9.01
CA TRP A 301 -17.18 6.60 -8.89
C TRP A 301 -17.28 8.01 -9.47
N LYS A 302 -17.94 8.21 -10.62
CA LYS A 302 -18.20 9.55 -11.18
C LYS A 302 -19.07 10.40 -10.24
N ARG A 303 -20.11 9.80 -9.65
CA ARG A 303 -20.96 10.47 -8.65
C ARG A 303 -20.17 10.86 -7.42
N LEU A 304 -19.37 9.93 -6.88
CA LEU A 304 -18.50 10.16 -5.73
C LEU A 304 -17.50 11.30 -6.00
N THR A 305 -16.85 11.26 -7.15
CA THR A 305 -15.88 12.29 -7.57
C THR A 305 -16.54 13.66 -7.71
N THR A 306 -17.70 13.72 -8.34
CA THR A 306 -18.47 14.98 -8.48
C THR A 306 -18.88 15.55 -7.12
N ARG A 307 -19.29 14.69 -6.19
CA ARG A 307 -19.83 15.09 -4.87
C ARG A 307 -18.75 15.53 -3.89
N LEU A 308 -17.61 14.81 -3.85
CA LEU A 308 -16.58 14.95 -2.81
C LEU A 308 -15.18 15.27 -3.34
N GLY A 309 -14.87 15.02 -4.61
CA GLY A 309 -13.51 15.12 -5.15
C GLY A 309 -12.84 16.49 -5.06
N ASN A 310 -13.62 17.57 -4.94
CA ASN A 310 -13.10 18.92 -4.70
C ASN A 310 -12.80 19.21 -3.22
N LYS A 311 -13.23 18.32 -2.30
CA LYS A 311 -13.13 18.52 -0.86
C LYS A 311 -12.15 17.59 -0.19
N ILE A 312 -12.10 16.34 -0.67
CA ILE A 312 -11.27 15.27 -0.11
C ILE A 312 -10.55 14.49 -1.20
N GLN A 313 -9.56 13.73 -0.79
CA GLN A 313 -8.87 12.76 -1.63
C GLN A 313 -9.77 11.53 -1.84
N LEU A 314 -9.87 11.09 -3.09
CA LEU A 314 -10.56 9.86 -3.48
C LEU A 314 -9.53 8.94 -4.14
N VAL A 315 -9.18 7.86 -3.45
CA VAL A 315 -8.11 6.94 -3.84
C VAL A 315 -8.70 5.72 -4.53
N GLY A 316 -8.25 5.42 -5.74
CA GLY A 316 -8.55 4.15 -6.40
C GLY A 316 -7.45 3.13 -6.10
N ASP A 317 -7.80 2.03 -5.41
CA ASP A 317 -6.96 0.85 -5.23
C ASP A 317 -7.36 -0.23 -6.26
N ASP A 318 -8.42 -0.99 -6.01
CA ASP A 318 -8.92 -2.01 -6.92
C ASP A 318 -9.41 -1.41 -8.25
N LEU A 319 -9.85 -0.15 -8.23
CA LEU A 319 -10.21 0.59 -9.44
C LEU A 319 -9.05 0.73 -10.44
N PHE A 320 -7.81 0.90 -9.97
CA PHE A 320 -6.65 1.21 -10.81
C PHE A 320 -5.56 0.14 -10.80
N VAL A 321 -5.49 -0.68 -9.76
CA VAL A 321 -4.54 -1.79 -9.56
C VAL A 321 -3.09 -1.46 -9.94
N THR A 322 -2.63 -0.23 -9.63
CA THR A 322 -1.28 0.27 -9.98
C THR A 322 -1.00 0.20 -11.50
N ASN A 323 -2.02 0.21 -12.34
CA ASN A 323 -1.90 -0.01 -13.78
C ASN A 323 -2.14 1.27 -14.59
N VAL A 324 -1.16 1.65 -15.42
CA VAL A 324 -1.22 2.83 -16.30
C VAL A 324 -2.51 2.88 -17.12
N LYS A 325 -2.98 1.75 -17.68
CA LYS A 325 -4.18 1.72 -18.54
C LYS A 325 -5.47 2.07 -17.79
N PHE A 326 -5.62 1.55 -16.57
CA PHE A 326 -6.79 1.87 -15.74
C PHE A 326 -6.73 3.31 -15.22
N LEU A 327 -5.52 3.79 -14.86
CA LEU A 327 -5.33 5.18 -14.47
C LEU A 327 -5.61 6.15 -15.63
N GLU A 328 -5.15 5.84 -16.86
CA GLU A 328 -5.47 6.63 -18.07
C GLU A 328 -6.98 6.73 -18.29
N LYS A 329 -7.71 5.62 -18.10
CA LYS A 329 -9.18 5.63 -18.18
C LYS A 329 -9.78 6.54 -17.10
N GLY A 330 -9.33 6.44 -15.84
CA GLY A 330 -9.80 7.29 -14.74
C GLY A 330 -9.55 8.77 -15.00
N ILE A 331 -8.37 9.11 -15.51
CA ILE A 331 -8.01 10.49 -15.90
C ILE A 331 -8.95 11.00 -17.01
N ALA A 332 -9.14 10.21 -18.07
CA ALA A 332 -10.00 10.57 -19.20
C ALA A 332 -11.47 10.75 -18.81
N GLU A 333 -11.95 9.94 -17.87
CA GLU A 333 -13.33 9.98 -17.37
C GLU A 333 -13.53 10.87 -16.15
N HIS A 334 -12.47 11.53 -15.65
CA HIS A 334 -12.47 12.39 -14.45
C HIS A 334 -12.97 11.66 -13.20
N VAL A 335 -12.48 10.44 -12.99
CA VAL A 335 -12.85 9.55 -11.89
C VAL A 335 -11.73 9.46 -10.88
N ALA A 336 -12.04 9.62 -9.59
CA ALA A 336 -11.08 9.73 -8.48
C ALA A 336 -10.16 10.97 -8.61
N ASN A 337 -9.15 11.08 -7.76
CA ASN A 337 -8.12 12.13 -7.82
C ASN A 337 -6.80 11.69 -7.18
N SER A 338 -6.72 10.39 -6.83
CA SER A 338 -5.56 9.73 -6.23
C SER A 338 -5.54 8.26 -6.63
N ILE A 339 -4.36 7.68 -6.60
CA ILE A 339 -4.16 6.25 -6.83
C ILE A 339 -3.40 5.61 -5.66
N LEU A 340 -3.80 4.41 -5.26
CA LEU A 340 -3.00 3.57 -4.39
C LEU A 340 -1.94 2.83 -5.21
N ILE A 341 -0.72 2.78 -4.72
CA ILE A 341 0.41 2.16 -5.40
C ILE A 341 0.87 0.94 -4.60
N LYS A 342 0.62 -0.23 -5.13
CA LYS A 342 1.06 -1.53 -4.60
C LYS A 342 1.99 -2.19 -5.60
N VAL A 343 3.27 -2.29 -5.29
CA VAL A 343 4.30 -2.78 -6.23
C VAL A 343 3.99 -4.16 -6.82
N ASN A 344 3.34 -5.03 -6.06
CA ASN A 344 3.01 -6.37 -6.53
C ASN A 344 1.74 -6.45 -7.40
N GLN A 345 0.89 -5.42 -7.42
CA GLN A 345 -0.28 -5.37 -8.32
C GLN A 345 0.13 -5.25 -9.79
N ILE A 346 1.32 -4.73 -10.05
CA ILE A 346 1.86 -4.57 -11.41
C ILE A 346 3.10 -5.43 -11.67
N GLY A 347 3.99 -5.62 -10.68
CA GLY A 347 5.03 -6.65 -10.67
C GLY A 347 6.40 -6.23 -11.19
N THR A 348 6.67 -4.94 -11.48
CA THR A 348 8.02 -4.40 -11.69
C THR A 348 8.15 -2.99 -11.13
N LEU A 349 9.36 -2.60 -10.78
CA LEU A 349 9.67 -1.24 -10.32
C LEU A 349 9.44 -0.21 -11.45
N THR A 350 9.84 -0.54 -12.67
CA THR A 350 9.67 0.35 -13.83
C THR A 350 8.20 0.69 -14.09
N GLU A 351 7.30 -0.30 -14.10
CA GLU A 351 5.87 -0.05 -14.26
C GLU A 351 5.28 0.73 -13.09
N THR A 352 5.71 0.42 -11.86
CA THR A 352 5.31 1.15 -10.65
C THR A 352 5.66 2.63 -10.75
N LEU A 353 6.92 2.96 -11.10
CA LEU A 353 7.38 4.35 -11.24
C LEU A 353 6.69 5.07 -12.40
N ALA A 354 6.41 4.37 -13.51
CA ALA A 354 5.66 4.94 -14.64
C ALA A 354 4.22 5.31 -14.24
N THR A 355 3.56 4.50 -13.42
CA THR A 355 2.21 4.78 -12.91
C THR A 355 2.20 6.00 -11.98
N ILE A 356 3.16 6.11 -11.06
CA ILE A 356 3.33 7.27 -10.17
C ILE A 356 3.55 8.55 -10.99
N GLU A 357 4.41 8.48 -11.99
CA GLU A 357 4.71 9.64 -12.85
C GLU A 357 3.51 10.05 -13.70
N LEU A 358 2.72 9.10 -14.21
CA LEU A 358 1.47 9.40 -14.91
C LEU A 358 0.46 10.11 -14.00
N ALA A 359 0.29 9.62 -12.77
CA ALA A 359 -0.55 10.23 -11.75
C ALA A 359 -0.13 11.69 -11.50
N ARG A 360 1.16 11.91 -11.23
CA ARG A 360 1.75 13.22 -10.96
C ARG A 360 1.52 14.21 -12.13
N LYS A 361 1.71 13.78 -13.36
CA LYS A 361 1.52 14.60 -14.58
C LYS A 361 0.08 15.05 -14.78
N ASN A 362 -0.87 14.30 -14.22
CA ASN A 362 -2.30 14.57 -14.37
C ASN A 362 -2.95 15.08 -13.07
N ASN A 363 -2.16 15.58 -12.12
CA ASN A 363 -2.62 16.12 -10.84
C ASN A 363 -3.37 15.12 -9.95
N TYR A 364 -3.12 13.82 -10.13
CA TYR A 364 -3.49 12.79 -9.17
C TYR A 364 -2.40 12.67 -8.13
N THR A 365 -2.78 12.53 -6.87
CA THR A 365 -1.85 12.14 -5.81
C THR A 365 -1.60 10.64 -5.85
N SER A 366 -0.52 10.20 -5.21
CA SER A 366 -0.20 8.77 -5.06
C SER A 366 -0.03 8.45 -3.59
N VAL A 367 -0.60 7.33 -3.15
CA VAL A 367 -0.38 6.76 -1.82
C VAL A 367 0.42 5.48 -1.99
N ILE A 368 1.66 5.46 -1.51
CA ILE A 368 2.48 4.24 -1.56
C ILE A 368 2.01 3.29 -0.47
N SER A 369 1.69 2.05 -0.84
CA SER A 369 0.97 1.14 0.04
C SER A 369 1.68 -0.20 0.24
N HIS A 370 1.53 -0.73 1.45
CA HIS A 370 1.80 -2.12 1.81
C HIS A 370 0.73 -3.07 1.25
N ARG A 371 0.86 -4.35 1.63
CA ARG A 371 -0.22 -5.35 1.48
C ARG A 371 -0.53 -5.97 2.86
N SER A 372 -1.63 -6.72 2.94
CA SER A 372 -2.00 -7.44 4.18
C SER A 372 -0.96 -8.49 4.58
N GLY A 373 -0.34 -9.19 3.62
CA GLY A 373 0.83 -10.05 3.84
C GLY A 373 2.12 -9.30 3.52
N GLU A 374 2.85 -8.88 4.55
CA GLU A 374 4.10 -8.14 4.45
C GLU A 374 5.28 -8.95 4.97
N THR A 375 6.47 -8.41 4.75
CA THR A 375 7.73 -8.91 5.26
C THR A 375 8.49 -7.78 5.98
N GLU A 376 9.75 -8.00 6.34
CA GLU A 376 10.65 -6.98 6.89
C GLU A 376 11.14 -5.98 5.82
N ASP A 377 10.87 -6.24 4.53
CA ASP A 377 11.26 -5.38 3.43
C ASP A 377 10.72 -3.96 3.60
N THR A 378 11.55 -2.96 3.33
CA THR A 378 11.23 -1.54 3.52
C THR A 378 11.21 -0.75 2.21
N THR A 379 11.31 -1.41 1.07
CA THR A 379 11.42 -0.78 -0.26
C THR A 379 10.34 0.26 -0.52
N ILE A 380 9.11 0.03 -0.06
CA ILE A 380 8.01 1.00 -0.25
C ILE A 380 8.25 2.33 0.48
N ALA A 381 8.98 2.33 1.59
CA ALA A 381 9.37 3.58 2.27
C ALA A 381 10.36 4.39 1.42
N ASP A 382 11.34 3.71 0.82
CA ASP A 382 12.29 4.33 -0.09
C ASP A 382 11.60 4.84 -1.36
N ILE A 383 10.66 4.08 -1.96
CA ILE A 383 9.88 4.51 -3.11
C ILE A 383 9.06 5.76 -2.79
N ALA A 384 8.41 5.82 -1.62
CA ALA A 384 7.60 6.96 -1.22
C ALA A 384 8.41 8.28 -1.19
N VAL A 385 9.63 8.23 -0.66
CA VAL A 385 10.52 9.39 -0.62
C VAL A 385 11.16 9.64 -1.98
N ALA A 386 11.61 8.60 -2.69
CA ALA A 386 12.23 8.72 -4.01
C ALA A 386 11.34 9.46 -5.02
N THR A 387 10.05 9.21 -4.97
CA THR A 387 9.05 9.80 -5.88
C THR A 387 8.41 11.08 -5.36
N ASN A 388 8.74 11.49 -4.12
CA ASN A 388 8.06 12.56 -3.40
C ASN A 388 6.52 12.37 -3.40
N ALA A 389 6.05 11.13 -3.24
CA ALA A 389 4.62 10.79 -3.29
C ALA A 389 3.78 11.53 -2.24
N GLY A 390 4.40 11.92 -1.12
CA GLY A 390 3.79 12.69 -0.06
C GLY A 390 2.91 11.90 0.91
N GLN A 391 2.59 10.62 0.60
CA GLN A 391 1.74 9.76 1.42
C GLN A 391 2.22 8.32 1.40
N ILE A 392 2.02 7.62 2.54
CA ILE A 392 2.28 6.18 2.67
C ILE A 392 1.19 5.53 3.53
N LYS A 393 0.65 4.40 3.07
CA LYS A 393 -0.28 3.53 3.81
C LYS A 393 0.46 2.24 4.13
N THR A 394 0.90 2.05 5.38
CA THR A 394 1.72 0.89 5.76
C THR A 394 1.32 0.26 7.08
N GLY A 395 0.02 0.27 7.36
CA GLY A 395 -0.57 -0.35 8.54
C GLY A 395 -0.44 0.49 9.81
N SER A 396 -0.56 -0.17 10.95
CA SER A 396 -0.56 0.46 12.26
C SER A 396 0.85 0.58 12.87
N LEU A 397 0.89 0.90 14.15
CA LEU A 397 2.09 1.23 14.93
C LEU A 397 2.59 0.06 15.77
N CYS A 398 2.20 -1.14 15.41
CA CYS A 398 2.71 -2.39 15.95
C CYS A 398 2.86 -3.43 14.84
N ARG A 399 3.46 -4.60 15.16
CA ARG A 399 3.95 -5.63 14.23
C ARG A 399 5.17 -5.15 13.41
N THR A 400 6.25 -5.90 13.49
CA THR A 400 7.55 -5.54 12.89
C THR A 400 7.46 -5.31 11.39
N ASP A 401 6.65 -6.08 10.69
CA ASP A 401 6.38 -5.96 9.25
C ASP A 401 5.82 -4.57 8.85
N ARG A 402 5.13 -3.88 9.76
CA ARG A 402 4.62 -2.50 9.56
C ARG A 402 5.63 -1.47 10.06
N VAL A 403 6.08 -1.64 11.31
CA VAL A 403 7.00 -0.70 11.97
C VAL A 403 8.34 -0.58 11.25
N ALA A 404 8.79 -1.63 10.56
CA ALA A 404 10.02 -1.60 9.76
C ALA A 404 10.02 -0.45 8.73
N LYS A 405 8.88 -0.20 8.05
CA LYS A 405 8.73 0.87 7.06
C LYS A 405 8.79 2.24 7.72
N TYR A 406 8.14 2.42 8.88
CA TYR A 406 8.23 3.65 9.67
C TYR A 406 9.65 3.92 10.16
N ASN A 407 10.34 2.90 10.66
CA ASN A 407 11.73 2.99 11.09
C ASN A 407 12.65 3.35 9.93
N GLN A 408 12.38 2.84 8.72
CA GLN A 408 13.13 3.23 7.51
C GLN A 408 12.92 4.71 7.18
N LEU A 409 11.69 5.21 7.28
CA LEU A 409 11.41 6.64 7.08
C LEU A 409 12.10 7.53 8.12
N LEU A 410 12.27 7.07 9.37
CA LEU A 410 13.07 7.78 10.38
C LEU A 410 14.55 7.86 9.98
N ARG A 411 15.15 6.75 9.47
CA ARG A 411 16.53 6.75 8.97
C ARG A 411 16.69 7.69 7.78
N ILE A 412 15.71 7.68 6.86
CA ILE A 412 15.67 8.61 5.71
C ILE A 412 15.56 10.07 6.19
N ALA A 413 14.72 10.33 7.20
CA ALA A 413 14.62 11.67 7.79
C ALA A 413 15.94 12.16 8.37
N GLU A 414 16.68 11.28 9.07
CA GLU A 414 18.00 11.58 9.60
C GLU A 414 19.02 11.84 8.48
N GLU A 415 19.04 11.02 7.41
CA GLU A 415 19.91 11.22 6.25
C GLU A 415 19.62 12.53 5.51
N LEU A 416 18.36 12.94 5.44
CA LEU A 416 17.94 14.18 4.81
C LEU A 416 18.30 15.42 5.64
N GLY A 417 18.25 15.32 6.98
CA GLY A 417 18.47 16.42 7.90
C GLY A 417 17.56 17.62 7.60
N ASP A 418 18.11 18.81 7.57
CA ASP A 418 17.36 20.06 7.31
C ASP A 418 16.76 20.17 5.90
N LYS A 419 17.09 19.26 5.01
CA LYS A 419 16.49 19.22 3.66
C LYS A 419 15.16 18.45 3.62
N ALA A 420 14.81 17.76 4.69
CA ALA A 420 13.58 17.01 4.80
C ALA A 420 12.35 17.93 4.74
N ILE A 421 11.39 17.58 3.91
CA ILE A 421 10.07 18.24 3.85
C ILE A 421 9.05 17.21 4.30
N TYR A 422 8.19 17.57 5.26
CA TYR A 422 7.10 16.70 5.68
C TYR A 422 5.80 17.06 4.97
N GLY A 423 5.12 16.07 4.44
CA GLY A 423 3.73 16.16 4.00
C GLY A 423 3.50 16.51 2.53
N GLY A 424 4.43 17.11 1.82
CA GLY A 424 4.34 17.36 0.37
C GLY A 424 2.94 17.67 -0.18
N ASN A 425 2.62 17.14 -1.36
CA ASN A 425 1.31 17.28 -2.02
C ASN A 425 0.28 16.29 -1.43
N VAL A 426 -0.26 16.62 -0.28
CA VAL A 426 -1.43 15.95 0.30
C VAL A 426 -2.64 16.85 0.08
N ARG A 427 -3.74 16.33 -0.55
CA ARG A 427 -4.99 17.08 -0.76
C ARG A 427 -5.75 17.34 0.54
#